data_00859084ccd95773ac7edf7b563dda20
#
_entry.id   00859084ccd95773ac7edf7b563dda20
#
_cell.length_a   1.000
_cell.length_b   1.000
_cell.length_c   1.000
_cell.angle_alpha   90.00
_cell.angle_beta   90.00
_cell.angle_gamma   90.00
#
_symmetry.space_group_name_H-M   'P 1'
#
loop_
_entity.id
_entity.type
_entity.pdbx_description
1 polymer ?
#
loop_
_entity_poly.entity_id
_entity_poly.type
_entity_poly.pdbx_seq_one_letter_code
_entity_poly.pdbx_strand_id
1 'polypeptide(L)'
;MSHDDNDKDVGSGNTWYCYILRNQQSRYAHLTYNGSTNNPIRRLRQHNEEISGGARYTHGRGGGWEIYALLSGFPDHKNALSCEWRMKHTNGKPGKRPPAHCGMKGRIVALNDILQLEKWTQQCTYSNYDQQFILYLADDVVSLVDISKLPPNITLSKEMSPLLSRHPYNLLPT
;
A
#
# COMPACT_ATOMS: atom_id res chain seq x y z
N MET A 1 27.12 -8.50 12.41
CA MET A 1 27.27 -7.15 12.96
C MET A 1 25.91 -6.54 13.16
N SER A 2 25.55 -6.45 14.38
CA SER A 2 24.36 -5.79 14.84
C SER A 2 24.50 -4.29 14.58
N HIS A 3 23.74 -3.74 13.68
CA HIS A 3 23.57 -2.31 13.62
C HIS A 3 22.12 -1.99 13.86
N ASP A 4 21.94 -1.66 15.09
CA ASP A 4 21.02 -0.70 15.65
C ASP A 4 19.75 -0.49 14.84
N ASP A 5 18.86 -1.43 15.05
CA ASP A 5 17.44 -1.27 14.83
C ASP A 5 16.88 -0.25 15.83
N ASN A 6 17.47 0.95 15.83
CA ASN A 6 16.96 2.10 16.54
C ASN A 6 15.95 2.89 15.70
N ASP A 7 15.37 2.26 14.69
CA ASP A 7 14.08 2.68 14.18
C ASP A 7 13.02 2.25 15.20
N LYS A 8 13.06 2.89 16.35
CA LYS A 8 12.00 2.76 17.33
C LYS A 8 10.72 3.13 16.63
N ASP A 9 9.86 2.15 16.59
CA ASP A 9 8.46 2.18 16.25
C ASP A 9 7.83 3.53 16.63
N VAL A 10 7.80 4.48 15.70
CA VAL A 10 7.20 5.80 15.91
C VAL A 10 5.71 5.78 15.57
N GLY A 11 5.18 4.59 15.34
CA GLY A 11 3.75 4.38 15.20
C GLY A 11 3.30 3.46 16.31
N SER A 12 2.49 3.96 17.20
CA SER A 12 1.90 3.19 18.30
C SER A 12 1.34 1.86 17.83
N GLY A 13 2.09 0.91 17.90
CA GLY A 13 2.07 -0.48 18.19
C GLY A 13 1.17 -1.40 17.37
N ASN A 14 -0.05 -1.13 16.98
CA ASN A 14 -0.97 -2.17 16.50
C ASN A 14 -1.74 -1.84 15.23
N THR A 15 -1.45 -0.74 14.56
CA THR A 15 -2.10 -0.42 13.30
C THR A 15 -1.36 -1.06 12.13
N TRP A 16 -2.11 -1.76 11.29
CA TRP A 16 -1.61 -2.34 10.07
C TRP A 16 -2.05 -1.53 8.86
N TYR A 17 -1.27 -1.65 7.79
CA TYR A 17 -1.45 -0.91 6.55
C TYR A 17 -1.35 -1.88 5.37
N CYS A 18 -2.10 -1.59 4.31
CA CYS A 18 -1.84 -2.15 2.99
C CYS A 18 -1.33 -1.05 2.08
N TYR A 19 -0.33 -1.36 1.26
CA TYR A 19 0.31 -0.36 0.41
C TYR A 19 0.50 -0.90 -1.01
N ILE A 20 0.62 0.02 -1.94
CA ILE A 20 1.00 -0.27 -3.32
C ILE A 20 2.22 0.57 -3.67
N LEU A 21 3.23 -0.10 -4.22
CA LEU A 21 4.48 0.51 -4.69
C LEU A 21 4.44 0.71 -6.19
N ARG A 22 5.07 1.79 -6.63
CA ARG A 22 5.51 2.01 -8.00
C ARG A 22 7.01 2.33 -8.01
N ASN A 23 7.64 2.24 -9.16
CA ASN A 23 9.06 2.55 -9.29
C ASN A 23 9.27 3.83 -10.08
N GLN A 24 10.12 4.71 -9.56
CA GLN A 24 10.44 6.00 -10.18
C GLN A 24 11.42 5.87 -11.35
N GLN A 25 12.15 4.75 -11.44
CA GLN A 25 13.05 4.50 -12.56
C GLN A 25 12.24 4.20 -13.82
N SER A 26 12.51 4.89 -14.93
CA SER A 26 11.74 4.75 -16.16
C SER A 26 11.68 3.31 -16.67
N ARG A 27 12.77 2.56 -16.56
CA ARG A 27 12.82 1.15 -16.99
C ARG A 27 11.93 0.23 -16.15
N TYR A 28 11.56 0.63 -14.94
CA TYR A 28 10.70 -0.12 -14.03
C TYR A 28 9.36 0.56 -13.76
N ALA A 29 9.04 1.63 -14.48
CA ALA A 29 7.81 2.39 -14.27
C ALA A 29 6.52 1.58 -14.49
N HIS A 30 6.61 0.48 -15.22
CA HIS A 30 5.49 -0.44 -15.46
C HIS A 30 5.27 -1.43 -14.31
N LEU A 31 6.21 -1.53 -13.38
CA LEU A 31 6.14 -2.49 -12.28
C LEU A 31 5.40 -1.90 -11.08
N THR A 32 4.61 -2.74 -10.46
CA THR A 32 3.94 -2.44 -9.19
C THR A 32 4.09 -3.62 -8.24
N TYR A 33 4.02 -3.32 -6.96
CA TYR A 33 4.04 -4.34 -5.91
C TYR A 33 3.07 -3.91 -4.80
N ASN A 34 2.39 -4.84 -4.17
CA ASN A 34 1.59 -4.52 -2.99
C ASN A 34 1.93 -5.45 -1.83
N GLY A 35 1.74 -4.95 -0.62
CA GLY A 35 2.02 -5.67 0.60
C GLY A 35 1.26 -5.10 1.78
N SER A 36 1.51 -5.68 2.94
CA SER A 36 1.01 -5.22 4.22
C SER A 36 2.15 -5.05 5.22
N THR A 37 2.00 -4.13 6.14
CA THR A 37 3.01 -3.84 7.15
C THR A 37 2.41 -3.07 8.32
N ASN A 38 3.03 -3.19 9.47
CA ASN A 38 2.74 -2.30 10.62
C ASN A 38 3.71 -1.11 10.69
N ASN A 39 4.71 -1.06 9.80
CA ASN A 39 5.67 0.03 9.74
C ASN A 39 6.01 0.36 8.28
N PRO A 40 5.25 1.27 7.64
CA PRO A 40 5.43 1.60 6.22
C PRO A 40 6.81 2.15 5.88
N ILE A 41 7.39 2.97 6.76
CA ILE A 41 8.72 3.57 6.53
C ILE A 41 9.79 2.49 6.48
N ARG A 42 9.82 1.62 7.48
CA ARG A 42 10.79 0.53 7.53
C ARG A 42 10.62 -0.40 6.33
N ARG A 43 9.38 -0.73 5.98
CA ARG A 43 9.10 -1.63 4.86
C ARG A 43 9.55 -1.04 3.53
N LEU A 44 9.35 0.26 3.32
CA LEU A 44 9.84 0.95 2.13
C LEU A 44 11.37 0.92 2.04
N ARG A 45 12.06 1.13 3.16
CA ARG A 45 13.53 1.02 3.20
C ARG A 45 14.00 -0.38 2.86
N GLN A 46 13.30 -1.41 3.29
CA GLN A 46 13.58 -2.79 2.91
C GLN A 46 13.43 -3.02 1.42
N HIS A 47 12.37 -2.51 0.80
CA HIS A 47 12.16 -2.62 -0.64
C HIS A 47 13.23 -1.88 -1.44
N ASN A 48 13.71 -0.75 -0.95
CA ASN A 48 14.77 0.04 -1.57
C ASN A 48 16.18 -0.46 -1.22
N GLU A 49 16.29 -1.59 -0.52
CA GLU A 49 17.56 -2.23 -0.17
C GLU A 49 18.50 -1.36 0.69
N GLU A 50 17.91 -0.42 1.42
CA GLU A 50 18.64 0.38 2.42
C GLU A 50 18.92 -0.42 3.68
N ILE A 51 18.02 -1.33 4.00
CA ILE A 51 18.13 -2.31 5.08
C ILE A 51 17.70 -3.68 4.54
N SER A 52 18.11 -4.76 5.20
CA SER A 52 17.78 -6.11 4.79
C SER A 52 16.29 -6.44 4.98
N GLY A 53 15.81 -7.46 4.28
CA GLY A 53 14.47 -8.01 4.47
C GLY A 53 13.43 -7.59 3.43
N GLY A 54 13.85 -7.04 2.30
CA GLY A 54 12.95 -6.71 1.19
C GLY A 54 12.37 -7.93 0.50
N ALA A 55 11.30 -7.74 -0.24
CA ALA A 55 10.68 -8.80 -1.03
C ALA A 55 11.57 -9.18 -2.22
N ARG A 56 11.52 -10.46 -2.61
CA ARG A 56 12.24 -10.95 -3.79
C ARG A 56 11.92 -10.14 -5.04
N TYR A 57 10.66 -9.78 -5.25
CA TYR A 57 10.21 -9.03 -6.42
C TYR A 57 10.87 -7.65 -6.53
N THR A 58 11.08 -6.96 -5.41
CA THR A 58 11.65 -5.61 -5.39
C THR A 58 13.17 -5.60 -5.33
N HIS A 59 13.79 -6.75 -5.02
CA HIS A 59 15.23 -6.91 -4.87
C HIS A 59 15.97 -6.80 -6.21
N GLY A 60 17.18 -6.25 -6.16
CA GLY A 60 18.08 -6.21 -7.32
C GLY A 60 17.72 -5.18 -8.38
N ARG A 61 16.84 -4.24 -8.10
CA ARG A 61 16.43 -3.19 -9.04
C ARG A 61 17.05 -1.82 -8.77
N GLY A 62 17.91 -1.73 -7.76
CA GLY A 62 18.60 -0.48 -7.43
C GLY A 62 17.72 0.56 -6.73
N GLY A 63 16.65 0.14 -6.07
CA GLY A 63 15.74 1.04 -5.36
C GLY A 63 14.76 1.76 -6.30
N GLY A 64 14.39 2.99 -5.93
CA GLY A 64 13.43 3.79 -6.70
C GLY A 64 11.97 3.47 -6.41
N TRP A 65 11.70 2.60 -5.44
CA TRP A 65 10.35 2.29 -5.02
C TRP A 65 9.78 3.39 -4.15
N GLU A 66 8.54 3.74 -4.41
CA GLU A 66 7.75 4.65 -3.57
C GLU A 66 6.36 4.06 -3.30
N ILE A 67 5.83 4.34 -2.12
CA ILE A 67 4.44 4.06 -1.81
C ILE A 67 3.60 5.17 -2.44
N TYR A 68 2.70 4.83 -3.34
CA TYR A 68 1.81 5.80 -3.97
C TYR A 68 0.33 5.58 -3.61
N ALA A 69 0.02 4.48 -2.94
CA ALA A 69 -1.26 4.23 -2.30
C ALA A 69 -1.03 3.53 -0.95
N LEU A 70 -1.66 4.02 0.08
CA LEU A 70 -1.56 3.48 1.44
C LEU A 70 -2.94 3.48 2.08
N LEU A 71 -3.43 2.30 2.45
CA LEU A 71 -4.67 2.15 3.21
C LEU A 71 -4.33 1.86 4.66
N SER A 72 -4.76 2.73 5.55
CA SER A 72 -4.53 2.68 6.99
C SER A 72 -5.80 2.31 7.74
N GLY A 73 -5.69 1.58 8.84
CA GLY A 73 -6.81 1.33 9.76
C GLY A 73 -7.09 -0.13 10.09
N PHE A 74 -6.23 -1.06 9.64
CA PHE A 74 -6.39 -2.48 9.96
C PHE A 74 -6.00 -2.74 11.42
N PRO A 75 -6.88 -3.38 12.21
CA PRO A 75 -6.59 -3.63 13.62
C PRO A 75 -5.61 -4.77 13.85
N ASP A 76 -5.40 -5.64 12.86
CA ASP A 76 -4.53 -6.80 12.97
C ASP A 76 -3.92 -7.20 11.63
N HIS A 77 -2.93 -8.07 11.69
CA HIS A 77 -2.22 -8.57 10.51
C HIS A 77 -3.12 -9.45 9.63
N LYS A 78 -3.99 -10.24 10.21
CA LYS A 78 -4.85 -11.18 9.46
C LYS A 78 -5.77 -10.44 8.47
N ASN A 79 -6.41 -9.37 8.93
CA ASN A 79 -7.29 -8.58 8.06
C ASN A 79 -6.49 -7.76 7.03
N ALA A 80 -5.30 -7.26 7.41
CA ALA A 80 -4.40 -6.62 6.45
C ALA A 80 -3.92 -7.58 5.37
N LEU A 81 -3.56 -8.82 5.71
CA LEU A 81 -3.19 -9.86 4.74
C LEU A 81 -4.33 -10.20 3.79
N SER A 82 -5.56 -10.24 4.28
CA SER A 82 -6.73 -10.46 3.44
C SER A 82 -6.92 -9.34 2.43
N CYS A 83 -6.72 -8.10 2.83
CA CYS A 83 -6.75 -6.96 1.93
C CYS A 83 -5.59 -7.01 0.91
N GLU A 84 -4.39 -7.33 1.35
CA GLU A 84 -3.22 -7.51 0.48
C GLU A 84 -3.52 -8.55 -0.62
N TRP A 85 -4.06 -9.68 -0.24
CA TRP A 85 -4.45 -10.71 -1.20
C TRP A 85 -5.47 -10.19 -2.20
N ARG A 86 -6.49 -9.48 -1.72
CA ARG A 86 -7.54 -8.93 -2.58
C ARG A 86 -7.03 -7.84 -3.53
N MET A 87 -6.12 -7.00 -3.09
CA MET A 87 -5.45 -6.02 -3.97
C MET A 87 -4.65 -6.68 -5.08
N LYS A 88 -4.10 -7.86 -4.82
CA LYS A 88 -3.38 -8.65 -5.81
C LYS A 88 -4.32 -9.42 -6.74
N HIS A 89 -5.45 -9.88 -6.22
CA HIS A 89 -6.45 -10.68 -6.93
C HIS A 89 -7.77 -9.91 -6.96
N THR A 90 -7.83 -8.89 -7.79
CA THR A 90 -8.90 -7.87 -7.76
C THR A 90 -10.29 -8.41 -8.10
N ASN A 91 -10.36 -9.51 -8.86
CA ASN A 91 -11.61 -10.22 -9.15
C ASN A 91 -11.97 -11.30 -8.11
N GLY A 92 -11.18 -11.43 -7.03
CA GLY A 92 -11.41 -12.43 -5.98
C GLY A 92 -11.00 -13.86 -6.35
N LYS A 93 -10.29 -14.05 -7.44
CA LYS A 93 -9.83 -15.35 -7.93
C LYS A 93 -8.30 -15.39 -8.00
N PRO A 94 -7.67 -16.57 -7.75
CA PRO A 94 -6.24 -16.75 -8.01
C PRO A 94 -5.89 -16.48 -9.46
N GLY A 95 -4.61 -16.16 -9.71
CA GLY A 95 -4.10 -15.91 -11.04
C GLY A 95 -3.94 -14.44 -11.39
N LYS A 96 -3.91 -14.15 -12.67
CA LYS A 96 -3.65 -12.78 -13.15
C LYS A 96 -4.85 -11.87 -12.94
N ARG A 97 -4.57 -10.62 -12.60
CA ARG A 97 -5.59 -9.57 -12.58
C ARG A 97 -6.14 -9.31 -13.99
N PRO A 98 -7.39 -8.81 -14.08
CA PRO A 98 -7.87 -8.26 -15.33
C PRO A 98 -6.91 -7.18 -15.89
N PRO A 99 -6.72 -7.08 -17.21
CA PRO A 99 -5.81 -6.10 -17.79
C PRO A 99 -6.07 -4.65 -17.34
N ALA A 100 -7.34 -4.28 -17.17
CA ALA A 100 -7.71 -2.94 -16.67
C ALA A 100 -7.20 -2.63 -15.25
N HIS A 101 -6.84 -3.65 -14.47
CA HIS A 101 -6.35 -3.54 -13.11
C HIS A 101 -4.82 -3.74 -13.00
N CYS A 102 -4.13 -3.72 -14.12
CA CYS A 102 -2.68 -3.88 -14.18
C CYS A 102 -1.97 -2.54 -14.38
N GLY A 103 -0.70 -2.50 -13.97
CA GLY A 103 0.13 -1.30 -14.05
C GLY A 103 -0.22 -0.23 -13.01
N MET A 104 0.51 0.85 -13.03
CA MET A 104 0.44 1.91 -12.00
C MET A 104 -0.97 2.51 -11.91
N LYS A 105 -1.60 2.82 -13.02
CA LYS A 105 -2.96 3.37 -13.02
C LYS A 105 -4.02 2.31 -12.75
N GLY A 106 -3.88 1.13 -13.36
CA GLY A 106 -4.85 0.04 -13.21
C GLY A 106 -5.00 -0.45 -11.77
N ARG A 107 -3.91 -0.44 -11.01
CA ARG A 107 -3.95 -0.81 -9.59
C ARG A 107 -4.82 0.16 -8.77
N ILE A 108 -4.82 1.43 -9.11
CA ILE A 108 -5.65 2.45 -8.44
C ILE A 108 -7.10 2.36 -8.92
N VAL A 109 -7.33 2.17 -10.22
CA VAL A 109 -8.67 1.97 -10.76
C VAL A 109 -9.38 0.80 -10.08
N ALA A 110 -8.65 -0.28 -9.80
CA ALA A 110 -9.18 -1.45 -9.10
C ALA A 110 -9.70 -1.14 -7.70
N LEU A 111 -9.15 -0.13 -7.03
CA LEU A 111 -9.59 0.26 -5.69
C LEU A 111 -11.06 0.72 -5.68
N ASN A 112 -11.57 1.26 -6.79
CA ASN A 112 -12.98 1.65 -6.88
C ASN A 112 -13.94 0.48 -6.62
N ASP A 113 -13.56 -0.72 -7.02
CA ASP A 113 -14.36 -1.92 -6.79
C ASP A 113 -14.02 -2.59 -5.46
N ILE A 114 -12.73 -2.71 -5.14
CA ILE A 114 -12.27 -3.43 -3.96
C ILE A 114 -12.72 -2.74 -2.67
N LEU A 115 -12.68 -1.42 -2.62
CA LEU A 115 -12.99 -0.66 -1.40
C LEU A 115 -14.48 -0.68 -1.03
N GLN A 116 -15.34 -1.14 -1.92
CA GLN A 116 -16.78 -1.31 -1.65
C GLN A 116 -17.11 -2.63 -0.98
N LEU A 117 -16.17 -3.57 -0.91
CA LEU A 117 -16.43 -4.90 -0.38
C LEU A 117 -16.65 -4.87 1.13
N GLU A 118 -17.64 -5.61 1.60
CA GLU A 118 -17.86 -5.83 3.02
C GLU A 118 -16.69 -6.60 3.67
N LYS A 119 -16.14 -7.57 2.94
CA LYS A 119 -14.97 -8.34 3.34
C LYS A 119 -14.00 -8.45 2.18
N TRP A 120 -12.70 -8.36 2.48
CA TRP A 120 -11.66 -8.56 1.47
C TRP A 120 -11.63 -10.00 0.95
N THR A 121 -11.72 -10.94 1.89
CA THR A 121 -11.82 -12.39 1.66
C THR A 121 -12.75 -12.99 2.70
N GLN A 122 -13.10 -14.27 2.55
CA GLN A 122 -13.89 -14.99 3.53
C GLN A 122 -13.18 -15.17 4.88
N GLN A 123 -11.86 -15.00 4.91
CA GLN A 123 -11.06 -15.12 6.13
C GLN A 123 -11.05 -13.86 7.00
N CYS A 124 -11.62 -12.77 6.52
CA CYS A 124 -11.78 -11.57 7.33
C CYS A 124 -12.63 -11.84 8.56
N THR A 125 -12.17 -11.34 9.71
CA THR A 125 -12.86 -11.49 10.98
C THR A 125 -13.80 -10.33 11.27
N TYR A 126 -13.71 -9.24 10.51
CA TYR A 126 -14.55 -8.05 10.63
C TYR A 126 -15.25 -7.74 9.32
N SER A 127 -16.42 -7.10 9.42
CA SER A 127 -16.97 -6.36 8.30
C SER A 127 -16.14 -5.10 8.08
N ASN A 128 -15.78 -4.82 6.84
CA ASN A 128 -15.06 -3.59 6.49
C ASN A 128 -15.87 -2.34 6.86
N TYR A 129 -17.19 -2.45 6.82
CA TYR A 129 -18.09 -1.33 7.14
C TYR A 129 -18.05 -0.92 8.61
N ASP A 130 -17.56 -1.79 9.49
CA ASP A 130 -17.39 -1.52 10.92
C ASP A 130 -16.00 -0.93 11.23
N GLN A 131 -15.15 -0.75 10.22
CA GLN A 131 -13.79 -0.22 10.36
C GLN A 131 -13.70 1.18 9.77
N GLN A 132 -12.85 2.02 10.35
CA GLN A 132 -12.50 3.32 9.79
C GLN A 132 -11.18 3.22 9.07
N PHE A 133 -11.18 3.50 7.78
CA PHE A 133 -9.98 3.48 6.95
C PHE A 133 -9.65 4.88 6.45
N ILE A 134 -8.36 5.13 6.25
CA ILE A 134 -7.87 6.30 5.53
C ILE A 134 -7.08 5.81 4.34
N LEU A 135 -7.47 6.24 3.14
CA LEU A 135 -6.75 5.98 1.90
C LEU A 135 -5.91 7.20 1.55
N TYR A 136 -4.60 7.03 1.57
CA TYR A 136 -3.64 8.04 1.12
C TYR A 136 -3.24 7.72 -0.31
N LEU A 137 -3.33 8.70 -1.20
CA LEU A 137 -2.95 8.55 -2.61
C LEU A 137 -1.99 9.69 -3.01
N ALA A 138 -1.06 9.36 -3.90
CA ALA A 138 -0.24 10.36 -4.56
C ALA A 138 -1.12 11.28 -5.43
N ASP A 139 -0.74 12.54 -5.54
CA ASP A 139 -1.55 13.58 -6.22
C ASP A 139 -1.87 13.24 -7.67
N ASP A 140 -0.94 12.59 -8.37
CA ASP A 140 -1.08 12.27 -9.78
C ASP A 140 -2.05 11.12 -10.08
N VAL A 141 -2.47 10.37 -9.05
CA VAL A 141 -3.38 9.23 -9.23
C VAL A 141 -4.71 9.40 -8.48
N VAL A 142 -4.83 10.41 -7.64
CA VAL A 142 -6.04 10.61 -6.81
C VAL A 142 -7.32 10.75 -7.66
N SER A 143 -7.21 11.31 -8.83
CA SER A 143 -8.36 11.49 -9.75
C SER A 143 -8.88 10.17 -10.34
N LEU A 144 -8.13 9.08 -10.23
CA LEU A 144 -8.55 7.76 -10.70
C LEU A 144 -9.54 7.09 -9.73
N VAL A 145 -9.65 7.59 -8.50
CA VAL A 145 -10.64 7.12 -7.53
C VAL A 145 -11.93 7.93 -7.68
N ASP A 146 -13.02 7.24 -7.90
CA ASP A 146 -14.36 7.83 -7.93
C ASP A 146 -14.87 7.99 -6.50
N ILE A 147 -14.86 9.21 -6.00
CA ILE A 147 -15.27 9.52 -4.62
C ILE A 147 -16.72 9.07 -4.36
N SER A 148 -17.59 9.11 -5.36
CA SER A 148 -18.99 8.70 -5.22
C SER A 148 -19.14 7.22 -4.92
N LYS A 149 -18.13 6.41 -5.22
CA LYS A 149 -18.10 4.97 -4.95
C LYS A 149 -17.47 4.61 -3.61
N LEU A 150 -16.83 5.55 -2.93
CA LEU A 150 -16.22 5.26 -1.62
C LEU A 150 -17.29 5.10 -0.54
N PRO A 151 -17.24 4.01 0.23
CA PRO A 151 -18.07 3.87 1.42
C PRO A 151 -17.76 4.97 2.45
N PRO A 152 -18.75 5.34 3.31
CA PRO A 152 -18.57 6.44 4.27
C PRO A 152 -17.50 6.17 5.34
N ASN A 153 -17.13 4.92 5.54
CA ASN A 153 -16.09 4.51 6.48
C ASN A 153 -14.65 4.67 5.92
N ILE A 154 -14.51 5.09 4.66
CA ILE A 154 -13.20 5.32 4.04
C ILE A 154 -13.05 6.80 3.75
N THR A 155 -12.03 7.42 4.35
CA THR A 155 -11.66 8.81 4.11
C THR A 155 -10.52 8.85 3.11
N LEU A 156 -10.68 9.63 2.05
CA LEU A 156 -9.63 9.87 1.07
C LEU A 156 -8.76 11.04 1.51
N SER A 157 -7.44 10.84 1.53
CA SER A 157 -6.46 11.89 1.79
C SER A 157 -5.53 12.03 0.60
N LYS A 158 -5.31 13.28 0.16
CA LYS A 158 -4.33 13.63 -0.88
C LYS A 158 -2.92 13.78 -0.33
N GLU A 159 -2.81 13.92 0.99
CA GLU A 159 -1.52 14.03 1.66
C GLU A 159 -1.06 12.65 2.08
N MET A 160 0.14 12.28 1.66
CA MET A 160 0.75 11.06 2.15
C MET A 160 0.87 11.11 3.66
N SER A 161 0.72 9.96 4.31
CA SER A 161 0.83 9.84 5.76
C SER A 161 2.04 10.62 6.28
N PRO A 162 1.91 11.39 7.38
CA PRO A 162 3.04 12.06 8.02
C PRO A 162 4.22 11.13 8.32
N LEU A 163 3.97 9.82 8.48
CA LEU A 163 5.02 8.82 8.65
C LEU A 163 5.91 8.70 7.41
N LEU A 164 5.33 8.84 6.22
CA LEU A 164 6.06 8.77 4.94
C LEU A 164 6.69 10.09 4.58
N SER A 165 6.06 11.22 4.90
CA SER A 165 6.56 12.56 4.59
C SER A 165 7.85 12.92 5.31
N ARG A 166 8.18 12.21 6.38
CA ARG A 166 9.43 12.40 7.14
C ARG A 166 10.60 11.61 6.56
N HIS A 167 10.37 10.80 5.56
CA HIS A 167 11.43 9.99 4.96
C HIS A 167 12.31 10.87 4.06
N PRO A 168 13.64 10.77 4.13
CA PRO A 168 14.55 11.62 3.35
C PRO A 168 14.33 11.54 1.84
N TYR A 169 13.78 10.45 1.34
CA TYR A 169 13.46 10.31 -0.10
C TYR A 169 12.28 11.16 -0.56
N ASN A 170 11.42 11.57 0.34
CA ASN A 170 10.33 12.50 0.01
C ASN A 170 10.81 13.95 -0.07
N LEU A 171 12.08 14.20 0.25
CA LEU A 171 12.69 15.52 0.22
C LEU A 171 13.54 15.76 -1.02
N LEU A 172 13.63 14.78 -1.92
CA LEU A 172 14.34 14.97 -3.18
C LEU A 172 13.46 15.85 -4.09
N PRO A 173 14.01 16.97 -4.59
CA PRO A 173 13.29 17.78 -5.55
C PRO A 173 12.99 16.95 -6.79
N THR A 174 11.75 17.03 -7.23
CA THR A 174 11.29 16.50 -8.51
C THR A 174 12.09 17.09 -9.67
#